data_11375c2a1a7485e6603f92f1aa49d007
#
_entry.id   11375c2a1a7485e6603f92f1aa49d007
#
_cell.length_a   1.000
_cell.length_b   1.000
_cell.length_c   1.000
_cell.angle_alpha   90.00
_cell.angle_beta   90.00
_cell.angle_gamma   90.00
#
_symmetry.space_group_name_H-M   'P 1'
#
loop_
_entity.id
_entity.type
_entity.pdbx_description
1 polymer ?
#
loop_
_entity_poly.entity_id
_entity_poly.type
_entity_poly.pdbx_seq_one_letter_code
_entity_poly.pdbx_strand_id
1 'polypeptide(L)'
;MVGTFKIITLTSAINEGLVNIFEDRYYDTGKIKVDGTTLHCWKHSGHKDQTYLQVVENSCNPGFVSLGLKLGKEKLFDYIESFGFGKKTGIDLNGEATGILFDRNKIKNLELATTAFGQGISVTAIQQVSALGSILNGGNLYKPYIVSKIDNQEINKTLKKEN
;
A
#
# COMPACT_ATOMS: atom_id res chain seq x y z
N MET A 1 7.97 -5.84 -6.02
CA MET A 1 6.67 -5.47 -5.43
C MET A 1 6.75 -4.45 -4.29
N VAL A 2 7.87 -4.33 -3.60
CA VAL A 2 8.06 -3.40 -2.47
C VAL A 2 7.73 -1.93 -2.83
N GLY A 3 8.12 -1.46 -4.00
CA GLY A 3 7.93 -0.05 -4.39
C GLY A 3 6.47 0.36 -4.60
N THR A 4 5.65 -0.48 -5.20
CA THR A 4 4.25 -0.17 -5.54
C THR A 4 3.34 -0.10 -4.31
N PHE A 5 3.63 -0.88 -3.27
CA PHE A 5 2.83 -0.87 -2.05
C PHE A 5 2.96 0.46 -1.26
N LYS A 6 4.07 1.16 -1.42
CA LYS A 6 4.28 2.48 -0.81
C LYS A 6 3.20 3.50 -1.16
N ILE A 7 2.60 3.38 -2.34
CA ILE A 7 1.51 4.26 -2.78
C ILE A 7 0.30 4.10 -1.85
N ILE A 8 0.01 2.89 -1.38
CA ILE A 8 -1.09 2.64 -0.43
C ILE A 8 -0.85 3.40 0.88
N THR A 9 0.34 3.26 1.46
CA THR A 9 0.72 3.98 2.69
C THR A 9 0.66 5.49 2.51
N LEU A 10 1.14 6.00 1.38
CA LEU A 10 1.09 7.43 1.06
C LEU A 10 -0.36 7.93 0.95
N THR A 11 -1.18 7.25 0.15
CA THR A 11 -2.59 7.62 -0.05
C THR A 11 -3.34 7.61 1.27
N SER A 12 -3.11 6.60 2.11
CA SER A 12 -3.70 6.53 3.44
C SER A 12 -3.28 7.72 4.32
N ALA A 13 -1.99 8.06 4.33
CA ALA A 13 -1.48 9.17 5.13
C ALA A 13 -2.01 10.53 4.65
N ILE A 14 -2.16 10.73 3.34
CA ILE A 14 -2.76 11.93 2.76
C ILE A 14 -4.24 12.01 3.14
N ASN A 15 -5.00 10.93 2.98
CA ASN A 15 -6.43 10.88 3.27
C ASN A 15 -6.73 11.15 4.75
N GLU A 16 -5.83 10.74 5.65
CA GLU A 16 -5.92 11.01 7.09
C GLU A 16 -5.40 12.41 7.47
N GLY A 17 -4.96 13.23 6.52
CA GLY A 17 -4.40 14.55 6.79
C GLY A 17 -3.09 14.53 7.58
N LEU A 18 -2.36 13.42 7.59
CA LEU A 18 -1.13 13.22 8.36
C LEU A 18 0.11 13.77 7.65
N VAL A 19 0.00 14.12 6.38
CA VAL A 19 1.11 14.61 5.57
C VAL A 19 0.63 15.53 4.45
N ASN A 20 1.28 16.68 4.31
CA ASN A 20 1.28 17.50 3.10
C ASN A 20 2.55 17.20 2.32
N ILE A 21 2.41 16.54 1.17
CA ILE A 21 3.57 16.05 0.41
C ILE A 21 4.48 17.15 -0.12
N PHE A 22 3.98 18.38 -0.27
CA PHE A 22 4.73 19.52 -0.80
C PHE A 22 5.43 20.33 0.31
N GLU A 23 4.86 20.36 1.51
CA GLU A 23 5.32 21.23 2.59
C GLU A 23 6.06 20.47 3.69
N ASP A 24 5.53 19.28 4.07
CA ASP A 24 6.13 18.48 5.12
C ASP A 24 7.46 17.87 4.68
N ARG A 25 8.41 17.83 5.62
CA ARG A 25 9.77 17.38 5.33
C ARG A 25 10.14 16.18 6.17
N TYR A 26 11.03 15.38 5.61
CA TYR A 26 11.64 14.23 6.25
C TYR A 26 13.16 14.28 6.07
N TYR A 27 13.91 14.16 7.17
CA TYR A 27 15.37 14.07 7.12
C TYR A 27 15.82 12.62 7.15
N ASP A 28 16.31 12.12 6.02
CA ASP A 28 16.79 10.73 5.85
C ASP A 28 18.30 10.65 6.13
N THR A 29 18.68 9.93 7.20
CA THR A 29 20.08 9.61 7.53
C THR A 29 20.59 8.34 6.83
N GLY A 30 19.78 7.68 6.00
CA GLY A 30 20.06 6.39 5.39
C GLY A 30 19.54 5.19 6.19
N LYS A 31 18.99 5.44 7.38
CA LYS A 31 18.45 4.40 8.26
C LYS A 31 17.43 4.96 9.25
N ILE A 32 16.58 4.09 9.78
CA ILE A 32 15.67 4.36 10.89
C ILE A 32 15.66 3.17 11.84
N LYS A 33 15.60 3.42 13.14
CA LYS A 33 15.57 2.35 14.15
C LYS A 33 14.14 2.18 14.67
N VAL A 34 13.64 0.95 14.66
CA VAL A 34 12.30 0.58 15.15
C VAL A 34 12.44 -0.65 16.05
N ASP A 35 12.00 -0.55 17.29
CA ASP A 35 12.06 -1.62 18.31
C ASP A 35 13.44 -2.32 18.37
N GLY A 36 14.52 -1.54 18.33
CA GLY A 36 15.89 -2.07 18.37
C GLY A 36 16.46 -2.51 17.03
N THR A 37 15.62 -2.75 16.00
CA THR A 37 16.04 -3.14 14.65
C THR A 37 16.30 -1.92 13.78
N THR A 38 17.37 -1.97 12.99
CA THR A 38 17.71 -0.90 12.05
C THR A 38 17.20 -1.26 10.65
N LEU A 39 16.33 -0.42 10.10
CA LEU A 39 15.85 -0.50 8.72
C LEU A 39 16.62 0.49 7.86
N HIS A 40 17.10 0.06 6.71
CA HIS A 40 17.98 0.84 5.86
C HIS A 40 17.25 1.42 4.64
N CYS A 41 17.66 2.62 4.26
CA CYS A 41 17.40 3.14 2.93
C CYS A 41 18.32 2.44 1.92
N TRP A 42 17.89 2.32 0.66
CA TRP A 42 18.75 1.85 -0.42
C TRP A 42 19.97 2.78 -0.62
N LYS A 43 19.80 4.06 -0.37
CA LYS A 43 20.90 5.04 -0.33
C LYS A 43 21.45 5.11 1.10
N HIS A 44 22.54 4.41 1.37
CA HIS A 44 23.13 4.29 2.71
C HIS A 44 23.55 5.63 3.34
N SER A 45 23.94 6.63 2.52
CA SER A 45 24.27 7.99 3.00
C SER A 45 23.02 8.82 3.36
N GLY A 46 21.82 8.30 3.07
CA GLY A 46 20.55 9.00 3.20
C GLY A 46 20.31 10.06 2.11
N HIS A 47 19.06 10.44 1.94
CA HIS A 47 18.64 11.49 1.03
C HIS A 47 18.71 12.89 1.66
N LYS A 48 19.02 12.96 2.95
CA LYS A 48 19.07 14.19 3.73
C LYS A 48 17.70 14.86 3.86
N ASP A 49 17.66 16.16 3.80
CA ASP A 49 16.43 16.93 3.91
C ASP A 49 15.65 16.88 2.60
N GLN A 50 14.41 16.40 2.65
CA GLN A 50 13.55 16.19 1.48
C GLN A 50 12.09 16.43 1.84
N THR A 51 11.28 16.89 0.89
CA THR A 51 9.82 16.91 1.02
C THR A 51 9.27 15.47 0.93
N TYR A 52 8.02 15.23 1.34
CA TYR A 52 7.43 13.92 1.15
C TYR A 52 7.19 13.57 -0.33
N LEU A 53 7.04 14.55 -1.21
CA LEU A 53 7.09 14.31 -2.66
C LEU A 53 8.42 13.67 -3.06
N GLN A 54 9.53 14.24 -2.57
CA GLN A 54 10.87 13.68 -2.81
C GLN A 54 11.10 12.33 -2.11
N VAL A 55 10.44 12.07 -0.95
CA VAL A 55 10.42 10.74 -0.32
C VAL A 55 9.83 9.70 -1.27
N VAL A 56 8.78 10.06 -2.01
CA VAL A 56 8.15 9.20 -3.03
C VAL A 56 9.07 9.02 -4.23
N GLU A 57 9.56 10.10 -4.84
CA GLU A 57 10.46 10.09 -5.99
C GLU A 57 11.72 9.25 -5.72
N ASN A 58 12.30 9.43 -4.54
CA ASN A 58 13.49 8.69 -4.09
C ASN A 58 13.18 7.27 -3.60
N SER A 59 11.90 6.89 -3.49
CA SER A 59 11.50 5.61 -2.89
C SER A 59 12.15 5.35 -1.53
N CYS A 60 12.22 6.37 -0.68
CA CYS A 60 12.95 6.38 0.59
C CYS A 60 12.25 5.51 1.64
N ASN A 61 12.79 4.33 1.97
CA ASN A 61 12.20 3.41 2.95
C ASN A 61 11.98 4.08 4.33
N PRO A 62 12.97 4.76 4.95
CA PRO A 62 12.77 5.41 6.24
C PRO A 62 11.64 6.44 6.26
N GLY A 63 11.44 7.18 5.17
CA GLY A 63 10.33 8.12 5.03
C GLY A 63 8.98 7.41 5.06
N PHE A 64 8.84 6.27 4.37
CA PHE A 64 7.62 5.46 4.42
C PHE A 64 7.40 4.76 5.76
N VAL A 65 8.47 4.33 6.43
CA VAL A 65 8.38 3.84 7.83
C VAL A 65 7.79 4.92 8.72
N SER A 66 8.26 6.17 8.60
CA SER A 66 7.73 7.30 9.37
C SER A 66 6.24 7.51 9.13
N LEU A 67 5.76 7.43 7.87
CA LEU A 67 4.33 7.52 7.56
C LEU A 67 3.53 6.37 8.16
N GLY A 68 4.00 5.14 8.03
CA GLY A 68 3.32 3.97 8.59
C GLY A 68 3.20 4.01 10.10
N LEU A 69 4.26 4.48 10.79
CA LEU A 69 4.22 4.67 12.25
C LEU A 69 3.28 5.81 12.66
N LYS A 70 3.20 6.91 11.87
CA LYS A 70 2.22 7.99 12.09
C LYS A 70 0.78 7.52 11.88
N LEU A 71 0.51 6.71 10.86
CA LEU A 71 -0.81 6.11 10.63
C LEU A 71 -1.23 5.21 11.78
N GLY A 72 -0.27 4.46 12.30
CA GLY A 72 -0.54 3.43 13.29
C GLY A 72 -1.13 2.16 12.67
N LYS A 73 -1.15 1.11 13.48
CA LYS A 73 -1.54 -0.24 13.07
C LYS A 73 -2.97 -0.29 12.54
N GLU A 74 -3.91 0.25 13.31
CA GLU A 74 -5.33 0.12 13.01
C GLU A 74 -5.66 0.76 11.66
N LYS A 75 -5.29 2.03 11.48
CA LYS A 75 -5.58 2.75 10.23
C LYS A 75 -4.88 2.15 9.02
N LEU A 76 -3.58 1.81 9.13
CA LEU A 76 -2.87 1.23 7.99
C LEU A 76 -3.53 -0.08 7.52
N PHE A 77 -3.94 -0.95 8.45
CA PHE A 77 -4.60 -2.20 8.08
C PHE A 77 -6.03 -2.00 7.58
N ASP A 78 -6.80 -1.03 8.11
CA ASP A 78 -8.10 -0.66 7.56
C ASP A 78 -7.99 -0.27 6.08
N TYR A 79 -6.98 0.55 5.73
CA TYR A 79 -6.73 0.91 4.34
C TYR A 79 -6.27 -0.29 3.49
N ILE A 80 -5.36 -1.13 3.99
CA ILE A 80 -4.92 -2.33 3.28
C ILE A 80 -6.12 -3.21 2.92
N GLU A 81 -7.03 -3.41 3.88
CA GLU A 81 -8.24 -4.21 3.67
C GLU A 81 -9.25 -3.53 2.73
N SER A 82 -9.43 -2.20 2.85
CA SER A 82 -10.34 -1.44 1.98
C SER A 82 -9.86 -1.40 0.52
N PHE A 83 -8.55 -1.41 0.28
CA PHE A 83 -7.96 -1.59 -1.04
C PHE A 83 -8.06 -3.03 -1.59
N GLY A 84 -8.66 -3.96 -0.83
CA GLY A 84 -8.95 -5.33 -1.25
C GLY A 84 -7.78 -6.30 -1.09
N PHE A 85 -6.72 -5.93 -0.38
CA PHE A 85 -5.62 -6.86 -0.09
C PHE A 85 -6.04 -7.92 0.95
N GLY A 86 -5.41 -9.09 0.89
CA GLY A 86 -5.73 -10.21 1.77
C GLY A 86 -6.99 -10.99 1.39
N LYS A 87 -7.71 -10.58 0.35
CA LYS A 87 -8.94 -11.22 -0.14
C LYS A 87 -8.85 -11.47 -1.63
N LYS A 88 -9.61 -12.44 -2.14
CA LYS A 88 -9.77 -12.64 -3.58
C LYS A 88 -10.45 -11.42 -4.19
N THR A 89 -9.99 -10.98 -5.38
CA THR A 89 -10.64 -9.91 -6.12
C THR A 89 -11.97 -10.37 -6.74
N GLY A 90 -12.10 -11.68 -6.91
CA GLY A 90 -13.25 -12.32 -7.55
C GLY A 90 -13.17 -12.25 -9.08
N ILE A 91 -11.97 -12.05 -9.65
CA ILE A 91 -11.76 -12.19 -11.10
C ILE A 91 -12.24 -13.55 -11.59
N ASP A 92 -12.76 -13.60 -12.80
CA ASP A 92 -13.27 -14.80 -13.46
C ASP A 92 -12.16 -15.72 -13.99
N LEU A 93 -11.12 -15.95 -13.16
CA LEU A 93 -10.03 -16.89 -13.38
C LEU A 93 -9.95 -17.91 -12.25
N ASN A 94 -9.64 -19.15 -12.60
CA ASN A 94 -9.38 -20.20 -11.63
C ASN A 94 -8.03 -19.99 -10.92
N GLY A 95 -7.93 -20.43 -9.67
CA GLY A 95 -6.67 -20.44 -8.93
C GLY A 95 -6.26 -19.08 -8.34
N GLU A 96 -7.20 -18.12 -8.20
CA GLU A 96 -6.90 -16.83 -7.57
C GLU A 96 -6.43 -17.02 -6.13
N ALA A 97 -5.26 -16.44 -5.80
CA ALA A 97 -4.70 -16.40 -4.45
C ALA A 97 -5.15 -15.13 -3.70
N THR A 98 -5.17 -15.21 -2.36
CA THR A 98 -5.51 -14.08 -1.49
C THR A 98 -4.31 -13.18 -1.14
N GLY A 99 -3.09 -13.64 -1.43
CA GLY A 99 -1.88 -13.05 -0.86
C GLY A 99 -1.68 -13.48 0.61
N ILE A 100 -0.68 -12.89 1.26
CA ILE A 100 -0.35 -13.15 2.66
C ILE A 100 -0.16 -11.79 3.35
N LEU A 101 -0.94 -11.52 4.37
CA LEU A 101 -0.79 -10.36 5.26
C LEU A 101 -0.40 -10.83 6.65
N PHE A 102 0.25 -9.97 7.41
CA PHE A 102 0.41 -10.21 8.84
C PHE A 102 -0.94 -10.24 9.56
N ASP A 103 -1.04 -11.05 10.61
CA ASP A 103 -2.18 -11.00 11.52
C ASP A 103 -2.16 -9.68 12.29
N ARG A 104 -3.13 -8.80 11.99
CA ARG A 104 -3.28 -7.47 12.58
C ARG A 104 -3.17 -7.47 14.11
N ASN A 105 -3.68 -8.52 14.78
CA ASN A 105 -3.69 -8.58 16.23
C ASN A 105 -2.32 -8.90 16.84
N LYS A 106 -1.39 -9.47 16.05
CA LYS A 106 -0.08 -9.95 16.51
C LYS A 106 1.09 -9.03 16.13
N ILE A 107 0.89 -8.11 15.18
CA ILE A 107 1.98 -7.25 14.72
C ILE A 107 2.40 -6.24 15.79
N LYS A 108 3.71 -5.98 15.81
CA LYS A 108 4.37 -4.93 16.58
C LYS A 108 4.83 -3.80 15.65
N ASN A 109 5.50 -2.79 16.21
CA ASN A 109 5.96 -1.64 15.40
C ASN A 109 6.92 -2.04 14.28
N LEU A 110 7.72 -3.10 14.46
CA LEU A 110 8.64 -3.54 13.40
C LEU A 110 7.90 -4.08 12.18
N GLU A 111 6.89 -4.95 12.38
CA GLU A 111 6.06 -5.46 11.29
C GLU A 111 5.23 -4.34 10.66
N LEU A 112 4.71 -3.41 11.45
CA LEU A 112 4.03 -2.21 10.96
C LEU A 112 4.96 -1.39 10.07
N ALA A 113 6.18 -1.12 10.54
CA ALA A 113 7.19 -0.37 9.81
C ALA A 113 7.57 -1.03 8.47
N THR A 114 7.75 -2.36 8.47
CA THR A 114 8.09 -3.11 7.25
C THR A 114 6.92 -3.17 6.28
N THR A 115 5.69 -3.33 6.78
CA THR A 115 4.46 -3.28 5.98
C THR A 115 4.31 -1.93 5.26
N ALA A 116 4.62 -0.82 5.92
CA ALA A 116 4.49 0.53 5.36
C ALA A 116 5.28 0.76 4.06
N PHE A 117 6.37 0.02 3.83
CA PHE A 117 7.10 0.07 2.57
C PHE A 117 7.00 -1.24 1.75
N GLY A 118 6.10 -2.15 2.13
CA GLY A 118 5.74 -3.33 1.35
C GLY A 118 6.63 -4.55 1.60
N GLN A 119 7.32 -4.64 2.73
CA GLN A 119 8.02 -5.86 3.16
C GLN A 119 7.20 -6.64 4.18
N GLY A 120 7.37 -7.96 4.20
CA GLY A 120 6.67 -8.86 5.12
C GLY A 120 5.24 -9.21 4.70
N ILE A 121 4.79 -8.72 3.54
CA ILE A 121 3.50 -9.04 2.94
C ILE A 121 3.68 -9.58 1.53
N SER A 122 2.75 -10.42 1.09
CA SER A 122 2.66 -10.90 -0.28
C SER A 122 1.29 -10.55 -0.85
N VAL A 123 1.26 -9.92 -2.00
CA VAL A 123 0.04 -9.50 -2.69
C VAL A 123 0.07 -9.97 -4.13
N THR A 124 -1.08 -10.24 -4.72
CA THR A 124 -1.16 -10.64 -6.12
C THR A 124 -1.06 -9.43 -7.06
N ALA A 125 -0.63 -9.65 -8.29
CA ALA A 125 -0.56 -8.60 -9.30
C ALA A 125 -1.94 -7.96 -9.54
N ILE A 126 -2.99 -8.78 -9.58
CA ILE A 126 -4.36 -8.29 -9.80
C ILE A 126 -4.87 -7.45 -8.62
N GLN A 127 -4.54 -7.82 -7.38
CA GLN A 127 -4.84 -6.97 -6.22
C GLN A 127 -4.16 -5.61 -6.33
N GLN A 128 -2.88 -5.57 -6.73
CA GLN A 128 -2.16 -4.30 -6.91
C GLN A 128 -2.77 -3.43 -8.00
N VAL A 129 -3.08 -4.01 -9.16
CA VAL A 129 -3.70 -3.26 -10.27
C VAL A 129 -5.06 -2.71 -9.85
N SER A 130 -5.89 -3.51 -9.18
CA SER A 130 -7.20 -3.07 -8.68
C SER A 130 -7.08 -1.94 -7.66
N ALA A 131 -6.15 -2.06 -6.71
CA ALA A 131 -5.90 -1.03 -5.70
C ALA A 131 -5.39 0.29 -6.30
N LEU A 132 -4.42 0.23 -7.23
CA LEU A 132 -3.93 1.41 -7.95
C LEU A 132 -5.04 2.02 -8.81
N GLY A 133 -5.82 1.18 -9.48
CA GLY A 133 -6.98 1.63 -10.26
C GLY A 133 -7.98 2.40 -9.40
N SER A 134 -8.23 1.96 -8.17
CA SER A 134 -9.15 2.65 -7.27
C SER A 134 -8.65 4.04 -6.86
N ILE A 135 -7.35 4.21 -6.66
CA ILE A 135 -6.75 5.52 -6.36
C ILE A 135 -6.94 6.48 -7.54
N LEU A 136 -6.73 5.99 -8.78
CA LEU A 136 -6.77 6.81 -9.98
C LEU A 136 -8.20 7.16 -10.46
N ASN A 137 -9.21 6.40 -10.03
CA ASN A 137 -10.61 6.56 -10.48
C ASN A 137 -11.53 7.23 -9.43
N GLY A 138 -10.94 7.88 -8.40
CA GLY A 138 -11.70 8.57 -7.37
C GLY A 138 -12.16 7.68 -6.21
N GLY A 139 -11.42 6.60 -5.92
CA GLY A 139 -11.63 5.78 -4.72
C GLY A 139 -12.54 4.56 -4.93
N ASN A 140 -12.90 4.22 -6.18
CA ASN A 140 -13.79 3.10 -6.43
C ASN A 140 -13.02 1.80 -6.68
N LEU A 141 -13.13 0.83 -5.79
CA LEU A 141 -12.55 -0.49 -5.98
C LEU A 141 -13.50 -1.36 -6.82
N TYR A 142 -13.11 -1.67 -8.05
CA TYR A 142 -13.89 -2.49 -8.96
C TYR A 142 -13.46 -3.96 -8.92
N LYS A 143 -14.43 -4.86 -9.10
CA LYS A 143 -14.16 -6.26 -9.37
C LYS A 143 -13.58 -6.38 -10.78
N PRO A 144 -12.35 -6.92 -10.95
CA PRO A 144 -11.80 -7.16 -12.28
C PRO A 144 -12.48 -8.35 -12.94
N TYR A 145 -12.53 -8.35 -14.28
CA TYR A 145 -13.03 -9.47 -15.07
C TYR A 145 -12.30 -9.54 -16.43
N ILE A 146 -12.31 -10.70 -17.06
CA ILE A 146 -11.75 -10.92 -18.39
C ILE A 146 -12.87 -11.10 -19.41
N VAL A 147 -13.88 -11.90 -19.06
CA VAL A 147 -14.99 -12.20 -19.97
C VAL A 147 -16.11 -11.19 -19.75
N SER A 148 -16.36 -10.33 -20.73
CA SER A 148 -17.48 -9.37 -20.70
C SER A 148 -18.77 -9.94 -21.27
N LYS A 149 -18.67 -10.78 -22.31
CA LYS A 149 -19.84 -11.34 -23.05
C LYS A 149 -19.59 -12.78 -23.45
N ILE A 150 -20.65 -13.59 -23.45
CA ILE A 150 -20.74 -14.88 -24.12
C ILE A 150 -21.99 -14.84 -25.01
N ASP A 151 -21.87 -15.26 -26.29
CA ASP A 151 -22.98 -15.28 -27.26
C ASP A 151 -23.77 -13.95 -27.30
N ASN A 152 -23.07 -12.81 -27.29
CA ASN A 152 -23.60 -11.45 -27.23
C ASN A 152 -24.38 -11.10 -25.95
N GLN A 153 -24.46 -11.98 -24.98
CA GLN A 153 -25.01 -11.67 -23.64
C GLN A 153 -23.93 -11.15 -22.70
N GLU A 154 -24.16 -9.99 -22.11
CA GLU A 154 -23.27 -9.47 -21.09
C GLU A 154 -23.33 -10.33 -19.83
N ILE A 155 -22.17 -10.84 -19.39
CA ILE A 155 -22.05 -11.68 -18.20
C ILE A 155 -21.52 -10.87 -17.02
N ASN A 156 -20.49 -10.06 -17.28
CA ASN A 156 -19.85 -9.23 -16.26
C ASN A 156 -20.07 -7.75 -16.57
N LYS A 157 -20.52 -7.02 -15.57
CA LYS A 157 -20.53 -5.55 -15.55
C LYS A 157 -19.52 -5.08 -14.54
N THR A 158 -18.90 -3.94 -14.80
CA THR A 158 -18.04 -3.27 -13.83
C THR A 158 -18.90 -2.86 -12.65
N LEU A 159 -18.80 -3.60 -11.54
CA LEU A 159 -19.52 -3.32 -10.31
C LEU A 159 -18.57 -2.73 -9.29
N LYS A 160 -18.98 -1.66 -8.62
CA LYS A 160 -18.28 -1.19 -7.43
C LYS A 160 -18.29 -2.32 -6.39
N LYS A 161 -17.14 -2.62 -5.79
CA LYS A 161 -17.16 -3.26 -4.49
C LYS A 161 -17.69 -2.22 -3.51
N GLU A 162 -18.79 -2.51 -2.86
CA GLU A 162 -19.23 -1.73 -1.71
C GLU A 162 -18.12 -1.80 -0.63
N ASN A 163 -17.68 -0.65 -0.20
CA ASN A 163 -16.70 -0.48 0.88
C ASN A 163 -17.38 -0.67 2.23
#